data_36e0a23e30ed8f2b526dbfa3904c820d
#
_entry.id   36e0a23e30ed8f2b526dbfa3904c820d
#
_cell.length_a   1.000
_cell.length_b   1.000
_cell.length_c   1.000
_cell.angle_alpha   90.00
_cell.angle_beta   90.00
_cell.angle_gamma   90.00
#
_symmetry.space_group_name_H-M   'P 1'
#
loop_
_entity.id
_entity.type
_entity.pdbx_description
1 polymer ?
#
loop_
_entity_poly.entity_id
_entity_poly.type
_entity_poly.pdbx_seq_one_letter_code
_entity_poly.pdbx_strand_id
1 'polypeptide(L)'
;MKKKIVSTLVVIGLLIVLGGYSYNVQYRQKPEIKHFTAFFSVKGRPLGMQNDIKEIIADEIGADCEENWLVGQSKEEVLNSYIASGEYPDFILGEKALLEADALIPIDEYWDDYPNLRNYLSDEQWERIRQEDGHIYWIPQFCVSQGENVEVTHTGEAFWIQTRVLKWAGYPKITTVDEYFDLIEAYVQANPVMPGGTKNIPFTVLCDDWRFFCLENVPQFLDGYPNDGSCMVDPGNDQVIDYNTTETARRYFQKLNEEYHKGIFDPQSFTSTYEEYLDKLGTGAVLGMVDQWWQFYYNLAEPYEANGLSYLGCDYVPLPITMDKGTSNQWHTSRNAEMDT
;
A
#
# COMPACT_ATOMS: atom_id res chain seq x y z
N MET A 1 -28.39 -66.64 -23.66
CA MET A 1 -28.34 -66.33 -22.23
C MET A 1 -26.98 -65.78 -21.77
N LYS A 2 -25.83 -66.39 -22.09
CA LYS A 2 -24.50 -65.93 -21.61
C LYS A 2 -24.13 -64.46 -21.96
N LYS A 3 -24.48 -63.96 -23.16
CA LYS A 3 -24.18 -62.56 -23.53
C LYS A 3 -24.97 -61.51 -22.74
N LYS A 4 -26.21 -61.80 -22.32
CA LYS A 4 -26.99 -60.86 -21.50
C LYS A 4 -26.47 -60.80 -20.05
N ILE A 5 -25.99 -61.91 -19.50
CA ILE A 5 -25.41 -61.94 -18.16
C ILE A 5 -24.12 -61.15 -18.07
N VAL A 6 -23.24 -61.28 -19.07
CA VAL A 6 -21.99 -60.53 -19.15
C VAL A 6 -22.25 -59.02 -19.29
N SER A 7 -23.23 -58.61 -20.10
CA SER A 7 -23.63 -57.22 -20.25
C SER A 7 -24.17 -56.61 -18.97
N THR A 8 -24.98 -57.40 -18.23
CA THR A 8 -25.52 -56.93 -16.94
C THR A 8 -24.44 -56.78 -15.85
N LEU A 9 -23.50 -57.73 -15.81
CA LEU A 9 -22.37 -57.65 -14.85
C LEU A 9 -21.45 -56.46 -15.13
N VAL A 10 -21.20 -56.08 -16.42
CA VAL A 10 -20.41 -54.93 -16.80
C VAL A 10 -21.13 -53.63 -16.40
N VAL A 11 -22.45 -53.55 -16.60
CA VAL A 11 -23.23 -52.35 -16.19
C VAL A 11 -23.24 -52.19 -14.66
N ILE A 12 -23.39 -53.29 -13.91
CA ILE A 12 -23.33 -53.23 -12.45
C ILE A 12 -21.92 -52.82 -11.98
N GLY A 13 -20.87 -53.33 -12.58
CA GLY A 13 -19.49 -52.94 -12.30
C GLY A 13 -19.24 -51.44 -12.53
N LEU A 14 -19.74 -50.92 -13.65
CA LEU A 14 -19.65 -49.47 -13.98
C LEU A 14 -20.44 -48.61 -12.98
N LEU A 15 -21.63 -49.05 -12.56
CA LEU A 15 -22.42 -48.33 -11.54
C LEU A 15 -21.77 -48.33 -10.17
N ILE A 16 -21.09 -49.41 -9.78
CA ILE A 16 -20.33 -49.50 -8.52
C ILE A 16 -19.10 -48.55 -8.58
N VAL A 17 -18.39 -48.52 -9.71
CA VAL A 17 -17.23 -47.64 -9.87
C VAL A 17 -17.66 -46.15 -9.92
N LEU A 18 -18.74 -45.84 -10.64
CA LEU A 18 -19.29 -44.48 -10.66
C LEU A 18 -19.88 -44.08 -9.32
N GLY A 19 -20.58 -44.98 -8.63
CA GLY A 19 -21.10 -44.74 -7.29
C GLY A 19 -19.99 -44.55 -6.26
N GLY A 20 -18.94 -45.40 -6.32
CA GLY A 20 -17.74 -45.25 -5.49
C GLY A 20 -16.97 -43.98 -5.77
N TYR A 21 -16.87 -43.56 -7.04
CA TYR A 21 -16.25 -42.31 -7.41
C TYR A 21 -17.09 -41.10 -6.94
N SER A 22 -18.40 -41.12 -7.19
CA SER A 22 -19.30 -40.08 -6.69
C SER A 22 -19.32 -40.01 -5.16
N TYR A 23 -19.30 -41.13 -4.46
CA TYR A 23 -19.20 -41.18 -3.01
C TYR A 23 -17.88 -40.59 -2.53
N ASN A 24 -16.75 -40.95 -3.14
CA ASN A 24 -15.44 -40.43 -2.78
C ASN A 24 -15.30 -38.93 -3.05
N VAL A 25 -15.94 -38.40 -4.10
CA VAL A 25 -15.98 -36.96 -4.40
C VAL A 25 -16.93 -36.22 -3.44
N GLN A 26 -18.05 -36.80 -3.09
CA GLN A 26 -19.10 -36.17 -2.28
C GLN A 26 -18.85 -36.27 -0.76
N TYR A 27 -18.07 -37.27 -0.32
CA TYR A 27 -17.76 -37.52 1.08
C TYR A 27 -16.26 -37.50 1.41
N ARG A 28 -15.42 -36.87 0.58
CA ARG A 28 -14.13 -36.37 1.09
C ARG A 28 -14.49 -35.46 2.24
N GLN A 29 -14.23 -35.90 3.47
CA GLN A 29 -14.26 -34.95 4.59
C GLN A 29 -13.39 -33.82 4.20
N LYS A 30 -13.97 -32.61 4.09
CA LYS A 30 -13.14 -31.38 3.99
C LYS A 30 -12.14 -31.46 5.15
N PRO A 31 -10.85 -31.23 4.90
CA PRO A 31 -9.91 -31.17 6.00
C PRO A 31 -10.44 -30.16 7.02
N GLU A 32 -10.28 -30.47 8.29
CA GLU A 32 -10.63 -29.55 9.36
C GLU A 32 -9.80 -28.27 9.16
N ILE A 33 -10.49 -27.16 8.96
CA ILE A 33 -9.83 -25.86 8.77
C ILE A 33 -9.28 -25.43 10.12
N LYS A 34 -7.98 -25.15 10.19
CA LYS A 34 -7.36 -24.57 11.38
C LYS A 34 -7.66 -23.08 11.42
N HIS A 35 -8.07 -22.59 12.58
CA HIS A 35 -8.38 -21.19 12.81
C HIS A 35 -7.22 -20.52 13.55
N PHE A 36 -6.76 -19.42 13.00
CA PHE A 36 -5.71 -18.58 13.58
C PHE A 36 -6.24 -17.17 13.81
N THR A 37 -5.56 -16.44 14.66
CA THR A 37 -5.82 -15.03 14.93
C THR A 37 -4.61 -14.18 14.53
N ALA A 38 -4.86 -13.00 13.98
CA ALA A 38 -3.81 -12.03 13.66
C ALA A 38 -4.17 -10.65 14.19
N PHE A 39 -3.17 -9.90 14.59
CA PHE A 39 -3.32 -8.48 14.90
C PHE A 39 -2.37 -7.63 14.03
N PHE A 40 -2.97 -6.66 13.35
CA PHE A 40 -2.28 -5.67 12.56
C PHE A 40 -2.31 -4.33 13.30
N SER A 41 -1.15 -3.82 13.67
CA SER A 41 -0.99 -2.58 14.43
C SER A 41 -1.21 -1.31 13.60
N VAL A 42 -2.09 -1.37 12.62
CA VAL A 42 -2.51 -0.28 11.74
C VAL A 42 -4.02 -0.20 11.66
N LYS A 43 -4.55 0.98 11.33
CA LYS A 43 -5.98 1.12 11.06
C LYS A 43 -6.36 0.31 9.83
N GLY A 44 -7.40 -0.50 9.95
CA GLY A 44 -7.89 -1.34 8.87
C GLY A 44 -9.37 -1.66 9.03
N ARG A 45 -9.89 -2.44 8.09
CA ARG A 45 -11.26 -2.92 8.15
C ARG A 45 -11.25 -4.44 8.15
N PRO A 46 -12.02 -5.08 9.04
CA PRO A 46 -12.21 -6.53 8.95
C PRO A 46 -12.73 -6.88 7.57
N LEU A 47 -12.25 -7.99 7.01
CA LEU A 47 -12.83 -8.54 5.79
C LEU A 47 -14.30 -8.88 6.04
N GLY A 48 -15.16 -8.64 5.05
CA GLY A 48 -16.58 -8.95 5.16
C GLY A 48 -16.83 -10.41 5.51
N MET A 49 -17.88 -10.70 6.27
CA MET A 49 -18.24 -12.06 6.68
C MET A 49 -18.51 -13.02 5.51
N GLN A 50 -18.82 -12.47 4.32
CA GLN A 50 -18.93 -13.22 3.06
C GLN A 50 -17.78 -12.78 2.15
N ASN A 51 -16.73 -13.59 2.12
CA ASN A 51 -15.57 -13.34 1.27
C ASN A 51 -15.18 -14.66 0.58
N ASP A 52 -15.68 -14.83 -0.64
CA ASP A 52 -15.47 -16.04 -1.45
C ASP A 52 -13.97 -16.34 -1.66
N ILE A 53 -13.13 -15.32 -1.75
CA ILE A 53 -11.68 -15.49 -1.92
C ILE A 53 -11.07 -16.05 -0.64
N LYS A 54 -11.46 -15.55 0.53
CA LYS A 54 -10.99 -16.08 1.83
C LYS A 54 -11.39 -17.52 2.02
N GLU A 55 -12.63 -17.88 1.63
CA GLU A 55 -13.11 -19.27 1.69
C GLU A 55 -12.33 -20.19 0.75
N ILE A 56 -12.03 -19.74 -0.48
CA ILE A 56 -11.23 -20.51 -1.44
C ILE A 56 -9.82 -20.74 -0.91
N ILE A 57 -9.19 -19.69 -0.35
CA ILE A 57 -7.87 -19.82 0.26
C ILE A 57 -7.90 -20.78 1.44
N ALA A 58 -8.88 -20.66 2.33
CA ALA A 58 -9.01 -21.53 3.49
C ALA A 58 -9.20 -23.00 3.10
N ASP A 59 -10.03 -23.28 2.09
CA ASP A 59 -10.22 -24.62 1.54
C ASP A 59 -8.94 -25.19 0.90
N GLU A 60 -8.12 -24.35 0.25
CA GLU A 60 -6.89 -24.76 -0.43
C GLU A 60 -5.76 -25.07 0.54
N ILE A 61 -5.56 -24.21 1.56
CA ILE A 61 -4.45 -24.34 2.51
C ILE A 61 -4.83 -25.09 3.80
N GLY A 62 -6.13 -25.33 4.04
CA GLY A 62 -6.65 -25.94 5.26
C GLY A 62 -6.54 -25.07 6.51
N ALA A 63 -6.51 -23.75 6.33
CA ALA A 63 -6.41 -22.79 7.42
C ALA A 63 -7.12 -21.48 7.07
N ASP A 64 -7.67 -20.80 8.06
CA ASP A 64 -8.15 -19.43 7.96
C ASP A 64 -7.58 -18.57 9.10
N CYS A 65 -7.78 -17.25 8.99
CA CYS A 65 -7.31 -16.29 9.97
C CYS A 65 -8.40 -15.26 10.28
N GLU A 66 -8.58 -14.95 11.56
CA GLU A 66 -9.35 -13.81 12.03
C GLU A 66 -8.41 -12.61 12.17
N GLU A 67 -8.61 -11.60 11.34
CA GLU A 67 -7.79 -10.39 11.32
C GLU A 67 -8.38 -9.35 12.28
N ASN A 68 -7.57 -8.89 13.22
CA ASN A 68 -7.88 -7.79 14.12
C ASN A 68 -7.01 -6.57 13.78
N TRP A 69 -7.64 -5.38 13.78
CA TRP A 69 -7.04 -4.11 13.38
C TRP A 69 -7.18 -3.08 14.50
N LEU A 70 -6.40 -2.00 14.44
CA LEU A 70 -6.59 -0.88 15.36
C LEU A 70 -7.97 -0.22 15.16
N VAL A 71 -8.71 -0.09 16.26
CA VAL A 71 -10.03 0.55 16.28
C VAL A 71 -10.09 1.54 17.44
N GLY A 72 -9.80 2.81 17.16
CA GLY A 72 -9.94 3.91 18.14
C GLY A 72 -8.92 3.93 19.28
N GLN A 73 -7.92 3.06 19.25
CA GLN A 73 -6.81 2.98 20.21
C GLN A 73 -5.49 3.27 19.51
N SER A 74 -4.47 3.71 20.25
CA SER A 74 -3.12 3.79 19.70
C SER A 74 -2.48 2.40 19.62
N LYS A 75 -1.49 2.26 18.73
CA LYS A 75 -0.68 1.04 18.60
C LYS A 75 -0.05 0.67 19.95
N GLU A 76 0.54 1.63 20.61
CA GLU A 76 1.22 1.46 21.89
C GLU A 76 0.28 0.96 22.99
N GLU A 77 -0.95 1.46 23.06
CA GLU A 77 -1.95 1.02 24.04
C GLU A 77 -2.30 -0.46 23.85
N VAL A 78 -2.53 -0.89 22.60
CA VAL A 78 -2.88 -2.27 22.30
C VAL A 78 -1.69 -3.21 22.54
N LEU A 79 -0.49 -2.86 22.06
CA LEU A 79 0.71 -3.68 22.27
C LEU A 79 1.05 -3.82 23.76
N ASN A 80 0.96 -2.73 24.54
CA ASN A 80 1.17 -2.78 25.98
C ASN A 80 0.11 -3.67 26.68
N SER A 81 -1.11 -3.71 26.18
CA SER A 81 -2.15 -4.61 26.72
C SER A 81 -1.81 -6.08 26.47
N TYR A 82 -1.36 -6.45 25.27
CA TYR A 82 -0.89 -7.80 24.98
C TYR A 82 0.31 -8.18 25.85
N ILE A 83 1.31 -7.31 25.95
CA ILE A 83 2.49 -7.54 26.78
C ILE A 83 2.11 -7.71 28.26
N ALA A 84 1.21 -6.88 28.78
CA ALA A 84 0.78 -6.94 30.18
C ALA A 84 -0.06 -8.19 30.50
N SER A 85 -0.87 -8.66 29.54
CA SER A 85 -1.70 -9.88 29.72
C SER A 85 -0.91 -11.17 29.51
N GLY A 86 0.12 -11.13 28.67
CA GLY A 86 0.81 -12.32 28.18
C GLY A 86 -0.04 -13.19 27.24
N GLU A 87 -1.18 -12.68 26.78
CA GLU A 87 -2.08 -13.35 25.83
C GLU A 87 -1.92 -12.68 24.46
N TYR A 88 -1.37 -13.39 23.49
CA TYR A 88 -1.06 -12.88 22.17
C TYR A 88 -1.91 -13.58 21.09
N PRO A 89 -2.22 -12.93 19.96
CA PRO A 89 -2.73 -13.61 18.78
C PRO A 89 -1.65 -14.54 18.21
N ASP A 90 -2.06 -15.46 17.33
CA ASP A 90 -1.13 -16.40 16.68
C ASP A 90 -0.12 -15.67 15.78
N PHE A 91 -0.54 -14.58 15.16
CA PHE A 91 0.30 -13.71 14.33
C PHE A 91 0.15 -12.25 14.77
N ILE A 92 1.26 -11.53 14.79
CA ILE A 92 1.30 -10.11 15.13
C ILE A 92 2.38 -9.43 14.28
N LEU A 93 2.15 -8.18 13.87
CA LEU A 93 3.20 -7.41 13.21
C LEU A 93 4.43 -7.30 14.09
N GLY A 94 5.62 -7.52 13.50
CA GLY A 94 6.90 -7.45 14.20
C GLY A 94 7.15 -6.06 14.76
N GLU A 95 7.32 -5.98 16.07
CA GLU A 95 7.61 -4.75 16.80
C GLU A 95 8.70 -4.99 17.82
N LYS A 96 9.62 -4.04 17.94
CA LYS A 96 10.75 -4.15 18.88
C LYS A 96 10.29 -4.38 20.33
N ALA A 97 9.20 -3.75 20.75
CA ALA A 97 8.64 -3.92 22.08
C ALA A 97 8.18 -5.36 22.37
N LEU A 98 7.70 -6.09 21.35
CA LEU A 98 7.32 -7.49 21.48
C LEU A 98 8.55 -8.40 21.59
N LEU A 99 9.62 -8.08 20.86
CA LEU A 99 10.90 -8.80 20.99
C LEU A 99 11.51 -8.59 22.37
N GLU A 100 11.54 -7.36 22.87
CA GLU A 100 12.05 -7.02 24.21
C GLU A 100 11.22 -7.65 25.34
N ALA A 101 9.95 -8.00 25.07
CA ALA A 101 9.04 -8.67 26.00
C ALA A 101 9.06 -10.21 25.90
N ASP A 102 9.97 -10.80 25.10
CA ASP A 102 10.02 -12.24 24.81
C ASP A 102 8.67 -12.80 24.28
N ALA A 103 7.93 -11.97 23.52
CA ALA A 103 6.60 -12.31 23.02
C ALA A 103 6.63 -13.01 21.64
N LEU A 104 7.78 -13.03 20.97
CA LEU A 104 7.97 -13.60 19.65
C LEU A 104 8.78 -14.89 19.73
N ILE A 105 8.47 -15.84 18.85
CA ILE A 105 9.24 -17.09 18.74
C ILE A 105 10.30 -16.97 17.63
N PRO A 106 11.48 -17.55 17.82
CA PRO A 106 12.51 -17.59 16.78
C PRO A 106 12.10 -18.56 15.66
N ILE A 107 11.72 -18.03 14.50
CA ILE A 107 11.20 -18.82 13.38
C ILE A 107 12.26 -19.67 12.69
N ASP A 108 13.54 -19.28 12.78
CA ASP A 108 14.67 -20.02 12.21
C ASP A 108 14.93 -21.36 12.90
N GLU A 109 14.44 -21.57 14.11
CA GLU A 109 14.50 -22.87 14.78
C GLU A 109 13.60 -23.95 14.14
N TYR A 110 12.62 -23.53 13.31
CA TYR A 110 11.66 -24.42 12.67
C TYR A 110 11.94 -24.70 11.20
N TRP A 111 13.02 -24.18 10.64
CA TRP A 111 13.31 -24.28 9.20
C TRP A 111 13.48 -25.69 8.68
N ASP A 112 13.98 -26.61 9.49
CA ASP A 112 14.14 -28.01 9.09
C ASP A 112 12.80 -28.71 8.91
N ASP A 113 11.80 -28.34 9.72
CA ASP A 113 10.44 -28.87 9.65
C ASP A 113 9.59 -28.17 8.59
N TYR A 114 9.93 -26.92 8.24
CA TYR A 114 9.17 -26.06 7.33
C TYR A 114 10.05 -25.47 6.20
N PRO A 115 10.47 -26.31 5.23
CA PRO A 115 11.38 -25.86 4.17
C PRO A 115 10.80 -24.75 3.28
N ASN A 116 9.48 -24.63 3.17
CA ASN A 116 8.85 -23.53 2.43
C ASN A 116 9.11 -22.19 3.10
N LEU A 117 9.12 -22.14 4.44
CA LEU A 117 9.48 -20.95 5.19
C LEU A 117 10.95 -20.59 4.94
N ARG A 118 11.84 -21.56 5.10
CA ARG A 118 13.29 -21.37 4.87
C ARG A 118 13.61 -20.85 3.45
N ASN A 119 12.90 -21.36 2.45
CA ASN A 119 13.12 -21.02 1.04
C ASN A 119 12.37 -19.77 0.58
N TYR A 120 11.65 -19.09 1.48
CA TYR A 120 10.91 -17.87 1.13
C TYR A 120 11.84 -16.71 0.77
N LEU A 121 12.96 -16.57 1.48
CA LEU A 121 14.01 -15.58 1.22
C LEU A 121 15.34 -16.24 0.91
N SER A 122 16.24 -15.51 0.26
CA SER A 122 17.64 -15.90 0.11
C SER A 122 18.39 -15.83 1.45
N ASP A 123 19.53 -16.50 1.53
CA ASP A 123 20.38 -16.44 2.73
C ASP A 123 20.77 -15.00 3.09
N GLU A 124 21.09 -14.18 2.07
CA GLU A 124 21.45 -12.77 2.28
C GLU A 124 20.28 -11.95 2.85
N GLN A 125 19.07 -12.20 2.36
CA GLN A 125 17.87 -11.50 2.84
C GLN A 125 17.56 -11.90 4.29
N TRP A 126 17.66 -13.19 4.62
CA TRP A 126 17.49 -13.66 6.00
C TRP A 126 18.52 -13.06 6.95
N GLU A 127 19.79 -12.94 6.52
CA GLU A 127 20.84 -12.32 7.36
C GLU A 127 20.59 -10.82 7.62
N ARG A 128 19.94 -10.10 6.71
CA ARG A 128 19.62 -8.68 6.91
C ARG A 128 18.63 -8.42 8.05
N ILE A 129 17.75 -9.37 8.33
CA ILE A 129 16.73 -9.24 9.39
C ILE A 129 17.06 -10.05 10.64
N ARG A 130 18.20 -10.74 10.65
CA ARG A 130 18.68 -11.44 11.84
C ARG A 130 18.97 -10.46 12.97
N GLN A 131 18.44 -10.76 14.14
CA GLN A 131 18.62 -9.94 15.34
C GLN A 131 19.99 -10.17 15.97
N GLU A 132 20.37 -9.30 16.94
CA GLU A 132 21.67 -9.34 17.64
C GLU A 132 21.92 -10.65 18.40
N ASP A 133 20.86 -11.34 18.82
CA ASP A 133 20.92 -12.64 19.49
C ASP A 133 21.18 -13.82 18.54
N GLY A 134 21.20 -13.55 17.22
CA GLY A 134 21.44 -14.53 16.18
C GLY A 134 20.19 -15.22 15.66
N HIS A 135 18.99 -14.81 16.08
CA HIS A 135 17.72 -15.40 15.67
C HIS A 135 16.91 -14.48 14.73
N ILE A 136 15.89 -15.06 14.09
CA ILE A 136 14.95 -14.37 13.21
C ILE A 136 13.54 -14.56 13.77
N TYR A 137 12.80 -13.46 13.95
CA TYR A 137 11.52 -13.44 14.63
C TYR A 137 10.34 -13.03 13.77
N TRP A 138 10.61 -12.46 12.58
CA TRP A 138 9.56 -11.99 11.67
C TRP A 138 9.85 -12.31 10.22
N ILE A 139 8.79 -12.29 9.43
CA ILE A 139 8.83 -12.52 7.99
C ILE A 139 8.48 -11.19 7.32
N PRO A 140 9.36 -10.63 6.46
CA PRO A 140 9.07 -9.41 5.73
C PRO A 140 7.81 -9.54 4.88
N GLN A 141 6.98 -8.50 4.88
CA GLN A 141 5.74 -8.47 4.13
C GLN A 141 5.90 -7.81 2.76
N PHE A 142 6.74 -6.78 2.68
CA PHE A 142 6.88 -5.96 1.49
C PHE A 142 8.30 -6.03 0.94
N CYS A 143 8.42 -5.68 -0.35
CA CYS A 143 9.70 -5.53 -1.02
C CYS A 143 10.55 -6.80 -1.03
N VAL A 144 9.92 -7.94 -0.92
CA VAL A 144 10.56 -9.23 -1.07
C VAL A 144 10.58 -9.59 -2.55
N SER A 145 11.60 -9.15 -3.27
CA SER A 145 11.87 -9.68 -4.60
C SER A 145 12.63 -11.00 -4.45
N GLN A 146 12.07 -12.06 -5.01
CA GLN A 146 12.69 -13.38 -4.98
C GLN A 146 14.02 -13.38 -5.73
N GLY A 147 15.09 -12.96 -5.06
CA GLY A 147 16.48 -13.20 -5.48
C GLY A 147 17.06 -12.33 -6.59
N GLU A 148 16.35 -11.34 -7.11
CA GLU A 148 16.89 -10.42 -8.12
C GLU A 148 16.76 -8.97 -7.66
N ASN A 149 17.80 -8.17 -7.90
CA ASN A 149 17.69 -6.71 -7.82
C ASN A 149 16.73 -6.24 -8.91
N VAL A 150 15.45 -6.20 -8.59
CA VAL A 150 14.45 -5.67 -9.49
C VAL A 150 14.49 -4.16 -9.35
N GLU A 151 14.86 -3.48 -10.43
CA GLU A 151 14.59 -2.06 -10.56
C GLU A 151 13.07 -1.87 -10.55
N VAL A 152 12.53 -1.52 -9.39
CA VAL A 152 11.09 -1.32 -9.24
C VAL A 152 10.74 0.02 -9.82
N THR A 153 10.24 0.02 -11.04
CA THR A 153 9.56 1.17 -11.61
C THR A 153 8.16 1.22 -10.99
N HIS A 154 7.91 2.16 -10.10
CA HIS A 154 6.56 2.33 -9.55
C HIS A 154 6.02 3.71 -9.90
N THR A 155 4.72 3.80 -10.06
CA THR A 155 3.95 5.04 -10.15
C THR A 155 3.67 5.55 -8.74
N GLY A 156 4.73 5.67 -7.95
CA GLY A 156 4.64 5.92 -6.53
C GLY A 156 4.16 7.31 -6.20
N GLU A 157 4.84 7.92 -5.26
CA GLU A 157 4.54 9.29 -4.84
C GLU A 157 4.95 10.30 -5.90
N ALA A 158 4.03 11.24 -6.19
CA ALA A 158 4.25 12.27 -7.19
C ALA A 158 3.39 13.51 -6.92
N PHE A 159 3.75 14.60 -7.58
CA PHE A 159 2.83 15.70 -7.81
C PHE A 159 1.86 15.33 -8.92
N TRP A 160 0.61 15.11 -8.54
CA TRP A 160 -0.47 14.78 -9.46
C TRP A 160 -1.25 16.01 -9.84
N ILE A 161 -1.69 16.10 -11.10
CA ILE A 161 -2.50 17.22 -11.59
C ILE A 161 -3.61 16.69 -12.50
N GLN A 162 -4.77 17.32 -12.46
CA GLN A 162 -5.86 16.96 -13.36
C GLN A 162 -5.55 17.35 -14.80
N THR A 163 -5.90 16.47 -15.73
CA THR A 163 -5.67 16.66 -17.17
C THR A 163 -6.36 17.92 -17.71
N ARG A 164 -7.50 18.33 -17.14
CA ARG A 164 -8.20 19.57 -17.53
C ARG A 164 -7.37 20.83 -17.28
N VAL A 165 -6.54 20.84 -16.23
CA VAL A 165 -5.65 21.96 -15.89
C VAL A 165 -4.57 22.09 -16.96
N LEU A 166 -3.92 20.98 -17.31
CA LEU A 166 -2.91 20.95 -18.37
C LEU A 166 -3.51 21.33 -19.73
N LYS A 167 -4.70 20.79 -20.04
CA LYS A 167 -5.40 21.09 -21.29
C LYS A 167 -5.73 22.58 -21.42
N TRP A 168 -6.22 23.21 -20.35
CA TRP A 168 -6.53 24.64 -20.31
C TRP A 168 -5.31 25.50 -20.62
N ALA A 169 -4.14 25.11 -20.11
CA ALA A 169 -2.88 25.82 -20.33
C ALA A 169 -2.15 25.44 -21.64
N GLY A 170 -2.72 24.51 -22.45
CA GLY A 170 -2.10 24.07 -23.69
C GLY A 170 -0.97 23.05 -23.49
N TYR A 171 -1.01 22.27 -22.42
CA TYR A 171 -0.03 21.21 -22.05
C TYR A 171 1.40 21.74 -21.90
N PRO A 172 1.62 22.71 -21.01
CA PRO A 172 2.98 23.22 -20.77
C PRO A 172 3.86 22.14 -20.16
N LYS A 173 5.17 22.26 -20.37
CA LYS A 173 6.14 21.43 -19.67
C LYS A 173 6.35 21.98 -18.26
N ILE A 174 5.90 21.27 -17.25
CA ILE A 174 6.02 21.59 -15.83
C ILE A 174 7.09 20.68 -15.23
N THR A 175 8.09 21.24 -14.58
CA THR A 175 9.25 20.52 -14.03
C THR A 175 9.67 20.96 -12.65
N THR A 176 9.13 22.09 -12.15
CA THR A 176 9.47 22.59 -10.82
C THR A 176 8.23 22.81 -9.95
N VAL A 177 8.45 22.85 -8.64
CA VAL A 177 7.40 23.14 -7.65
C VAL A 177 6.74 24.49 -7.92
N ASP A 178 7.53 25.51 -8.26
CA ASP A 178 7.00 26.85 -8.59
C ASP A 178 6.12 26.81 -9.84
N GLU A 179 6.61 26.21 -10.94
CA GLU A 179 5.82 26.06 -12.17
C GLU A 179 4.50 25.31 -11.93
N TYR A 180 4.50 24.32 -11.03
CA TYR A 180 3.32 23.54 -10.66
C TYR A 180 2.28 24.39 -9.94
N PHE A 181 2.67 25.14 -8.91
CA PHE A 181 1.75 25.99 -8.16
C PHE A 181 1.32 27.21 -8.97
N ASP A 182 2.17 27.84 -9.75
CA ASP A 182 1.82 28.94 -10.66
C ASP A 182 0.72 28.53 -11.63
N LEU A 183 0.80 27.31 -12.17
CA LEU A 183 -0.25 26.76 -13.06
C LEU A 183 -1.58 26.55 -12.32
N ILE A 184 -1.56 25.97 -11.14
CA ILE A 184 -2.76 25.72 -10.34
C ILE A 184 -3.40 27.06 -9.92
N GLU A 185 -2.61 28.03 -9.48
CA GLU A 185 -3.08 29.38 -9.12
C GLU A 185 -3.78 30.06 -10.31
N ALA A 186 -3.12 30.07 -11.47
CA ALA A 186 -3.68 30.66 -12.68
C ALA A 186 -4.98 29.98 -13.10
N TYR A 187 -5.03 28.64 -13.02
CA TYR A 187 -6.22 27.88 -13.35
C TYR A 187 -7.39 28.18 -12.42
N VAL A 188 -7.20 28.16 -11.10
CA VAL A 188 -8.28 28.37 -10.14
C VAL A 188 -8.80 29.79 -10.16
N GLN A 189 -7.94 30.78 -10.43
CA GLN A 189 -8.35 32.18 -10.63
C GLN A 189 -9.30 32.32 -11.84
N ALA A 190 -9.00 31.64 -12.95
CA ALA A 190 -9.83 31.65 -14.14
C ALA A 190 -11.06 30.75 -14.04
N ASN A 191 -10.98 29.68 -13.27
CA ASN A 191 -11.98 28.62 -13.15
C ASN A 191 -12.23 28.29 -11.67
N PRO A 192 -12.85 29.18 -10.88
CA PRO A 192 -13.05 28.98 -9.43
C PRO A 192 -13.99 27.83 -9.09
N VAL A 193 -14.83 27.43 -10.04
CA VAL A 193 -15.78 26.33 -9.91
C VAL A 193 -15.70 25.41 -11.14
N MET A 194 -15.96 24.14 -10.93
CA MET A 194 -16.09 23.18 -12.02
C MET A 194 -17.48 23.24 -12.66
N PRO A 195 -17.67 22.64 -13.84
CA PRO A 195 -19.00 22.46 -14.40
C PRO A 195 -19.93 21.78 -13.38
N GLY A 196 -21.11 22.39 -13.10
CA GLY A 196 -21.99 21.93 -12.04
C GLY A 196 -21.95 22.76 -10.77
N GLY A 197 -20.99 23.71 -10.63
CA GLY A 197 -20.96 24.72 -9.57
C GLY A 197 -20.16 24.32 -8.33
N THR A 198 -19.58 23.14 -8.28
CA THR A 198 -18.70 22.73 -7.17
C THR A 198 -17.42 23.57 -7.18
N LYS A 199 -17.07 24.15 -6.03
CA LYS A 199 -15.85 24.94 -5.88
C LYS A 199 -14.61 24.06 -6.08
N ASN A 200 -13.69 24.51 -6.92
CA ASN A 200 -12.40 23.84 -7.07
C ASN A 200 -11.55 23.95 -5.80
N ILE A 201 -10.90 22.87 -5.45
CA ILE A 201 -9.88 22.79 -4.39
C ILE A 201 -8.54 22.76 -5.10
N PRO A 202 -7.71 23.82 -4.96
CA PRO A 202 -6.52 23.92 -5.80
C PRO A 202 -5.48 22.83 -5.54
N PHE A 203 -5.14 22.59 -4.26
CA PHE A 203 -4.14 21.60 -3.88
C PHE A 203 -4.45 21.01 -2.50
N THR A 204 -4.24 19.72 -2.34
CA THR A 204 -4.41 18.99 -1.06
C THR A 204 -3.29 17.96 -0.87
N VAL A 205 -3.09 17.52 0.36
CA VAL A 205 -2.22 16.39 0.72
C VAL A 205 -2.94 15.55 1.77
N LEU A 206 -2.77 14.24 1.73
CA LEU A 206 -3.28 13.35 2.76
C LEU A 206 -2.32 13.33 3.95
N CYS A 207 -2.86 13.68 5.15
CA CYS A 207 -2.07 13.77 6.39
C CYS A 207 -2.65 12.90 7.52
N ASP A 208 -3.51 11.92 7.21
CA ASP A 208 -4.15 11.07 8.20
C ASP A 208 -3.23 9.91 8.62
N ASP A 209 -2.91 9.84 9.90
CA ASP A 209 -2.16 8.76 10.52
C ASP A 209 -0.79 8.52 9.83
N TRP A 210 -0.39 7.28 9.62
CA TRP A 210 0.87 6.91 8.96
C TRP A 210 1.01 7.48 7.53
N ARG A 211 -0.10 7.87 6.89
CA ARG A 211 -0.13 8.49 5.55
C ARG A 211 0.47 9.90 5.52
N PHE A 212 0.82 10.44 6.68
CA PHE A 212 1.51 11.73 6.80
C PHE A 212 2.83 11.79 6.01
N PHE A 213 3.42 10.63 5.73
CA PHE A 213 4.64 10.55 4.91
C PHE A 213 4.50 11.20 3.53
N CYS A 214 3.30 11.22 2.94
CA CYS A 214 3.04 11.91 1.66
C CYS A 214 3.30 13.42 1.71
N LEU A 215 3.32 14.02 2.90
CA LEU A 215 3.75 15.41 3.09
C LEU A 215 5.26 15.50 3.35
N GLU A 216 5.80 14.56 4.13
CA GLU A 216 7.14 14.67 4.68
C GLU A 216 8.26 14.27 3.72
N ASN A 217 8.08 13.18 2.95
CA ASN A 217 9.20 12.60 2.19
C ASN A 217 9.42 13.21 0.80
N VAL A 218 8.55 14.13 0.38
CA VAL A 218 8.66 14.82 -0.91
C VAL A 218 10.04 15.46 -1.19
N PRO A 219 10.73 16.08 -0.20
CA PRO A 219 12.03 16.69 -0.45
C PRO A 219 13.08 15.77 -1.08
N GLN A 220 13.03 14.44 -0.79
CA GLN A 220 14.03 13.52 -1.34
C GLN A 220 13.98 13.45 -2.86
N PHE A 221 12.81 13.31 -3.49
CA PHE A 221 12.73 13.26 -4.94
C PHE A 221 12.76 14.65 -5.60
N LEU A 222 12.47 15.72 -4.85
CA LEU A 222 12.68 17.09 -5.34
C LEU A 222 14.15 17.41 -5.55
N ASP A 223 15.06 16.76 -4.82
CA ASP A 223 16.51 16.82 -5.03
C ASP A 223 17.00 15.86 -6.12
N GLY A 224 16.10 15.12 -6.75
CA GLY A 224 16.42 14.18 -7.83
C GLY A 224 16.87 12.81 -7.35
N TYR A 225 16.69 12.48 -6.07
CA TYR A 225 16.94 11.13 -5.56
C TYR A 225 15.75 10.19 -5.85
N PRO A 226 15.97 8.87 -5.87
CA PRO A 226 14.88 7.91 -5.83
C PRO A 226 14.01 8.10 -4.59
N ASN A 227 12.73 7.76 -4.70
CA ASN A 227 11.81 7.76 -3.56
C ASN A 227 11.96 6.42 -2.79
N ASP A 228 12.97 6.32 -1.94
CA ASP A 228 13.42 5.09 -1.29
C ASP A 228 13.10 5.02 0.22
N GLY A 229 12.09 5.73 0.71
CA GLY A 229 11.66 5.61 2.09
C GLY A 229 12.10 6.76 3.00
N SER A 230 12.62 6.47 4.20
CA SER A 230 12.77 7.45 5.28
C SER A 230 14.02 8.32 5.20
N CYS A 231 14.93 8.07 4.25
CA CYS A 231 16.17 8.84 4.10
C CYS A 231 16.63 8.84 2.64
N MET A 232 17.52 9.78 2.31
CA MET A 232 18.26 9.73 1.06
C MET A 232 19.59 9.02 1.28
N VAL A 233 20.00 8.20 0.30
CA VAL A 233 21.32 7.60 0.27
C VAL A 233 22.10 8.22 -0.90
N ASP A 234 23.20 8.90 -0.60
CA ASP A 234 24.12 9.42 -1.63
C ASP A 234 24.99 8.26 -2.15
N PRO A 235 24.79 7.81 -3.40
CA PRO A 235 25.53 6.66 -3.95
C PRO A 235 27.00 7.00 -4.23
N GLY A 236 27.39 8.27 -4.15
CA GLY A 236 28.78 8.70 -4.38
C GLY A 236 29.68 8.48 -3.17
N ASN A 237 29.12 8.42 -1.98
CA ASN A 237 29.86 8.33 -0.72
C ASN A 237 29.20 7.45 0.34
N ASP A 238 28.09 6.79 0.00
CA ASP A 238 27.28 5.93 0.89
C ASP A 238 26.79 6.65 2.18
N GLN A 239 26.61 7.97 2.09
CA GLN A 239 26.07 8.74 3.21
C GLN A 239 24.55 8.64 3.26
N VAL A 240 24.03 8.40 4.44
CA VAL A 240 22.61 8.51 4.74
C VAL A 240 22.32 9.96 5.13
N ILE A 241 21.36 10.57 4.47
CA ILE A 241 20.97 11.96 4.64
C ILE A 241 19.51 11.99 5.09
N ASP A 242 19.25 12.61 6.24
CA ASP A 242 17.89 13.00 6.61
C ASP A 242 17.45 14.15 5.68
N TYR A 243 16.52 13.84 4.76
CA TYR A 243 16.05 14.82 3.79
C TYR A 243 15.35 16.03 4.43
N ASN A 244 14.79 15.88 5.64
CA ASN A 244 14.17 16.98 6.38
C ASN A 244 15.17 18.03 6.85
N THR A 245 16.46 17.71 6.87
CA THR A 245 17.53 18.67 7.20
C THR A 245 18.08 19.44 6.01
N THR A 246 17.60 19.16 4.80
CA THR A 246 18.11 19.75 3.57
C THR A 246 17.55 21.16 3.30
N GLU A 247 18.26 21.94 2.48
CA GLU A 247 17.76 23.21 1.99
C GLU A 247 16.50 23.03 1.11
N THR A 248 16.41 21.92 0.38
CA THR A 248 15.23 21.58 -0.41
C THR A 248 14.00 21.37 0.48
N ALA A 249 14.12 20.66 1.60
CA ALA A 249 13.03 20.53 2.55
C ALA A 249 12.57 21.89 3.08
N ARG A 250 13.52 22.76 3.48
CA ARG A 250 13.20 24.09 3.94
C ARG A 250 12.43 24.89 2.89
N ARG A 251 12.87 24.87 1.63
CA ARG A 251 12.23 25.57 0.50
C ARG A 251 10.85 24.97 0.18
N TYR A 252 10.71 23.65 0.22
CA TYR A 252 9.45 22.97 -0.01
C TYR A 252 8.40 23.35 1.03
N PHE A 253 8.71 23.23 2.31
CA PHE A 253 7.77 23.58 3.37
C PHE A 253 7.49 25.10 3.43
N GLN A 254 8.46 25.94 3.08
CA GLN A 254 8.21 27.37 2.91
C GLN A 254 7.23 27.63 1.77
N LYS A 255 7.38 26.96 0.62
CA LYS A 255 6.45 27.07 -0.52
C LYS A 255 5.04 26.62 -0.12
N LEU A 256 4.90 25.48 0.55
CA LEU A 256 3.59 25.03 1.04
C LEU A 256 2.95 26.04 2.01
N ASN A 257 3.73 26.65 2.87
CA ASN A 257 3.25 27.70 3.77
C ASN A 257 2.77 28.94 3.02
N GLU A 258 3.50 29.39 1.98
CA GLU A 258 3.09 30.48 1.09
C GLU A 258 1.75 30.13 0.40
N GLU A 259 1.62 28.93 -0.14
CA GLU A 259 0.40 28.48 -0.82
C GLU A 259 -0.78 28.34 0.16
N TYR A 260 -0.53 27.95 1.40
CA TYR A 260 -1.52 27.96 2.47
C TYR A 260 -2.07 29.38 2.73
N HIS A 261 -1.21 30.37 2.86
CA HIS A 261 -1.61 31.77 3.08
C HIS A 261 -2.33 32.38 1.88
N LYS A 262 -2.06 31.90 0.66
CA LYS A 262 -2.81 32.29 -0.55
C LYS A 262 -4.18 31.57 -0.65
N GLY A 263 -4.47 30.57 0.18
CA GLY A 263 -5.67 29.72 0.09
C GLY A 263 -5.62 28.71 -1.06
N ILE A 264 -4.43 28.37 -1.54
CA ILE A 264 -4.18 27.34 -2.54
C ILE A 264 -4.04 25.98 -1.88
N PHE A 265 -3.30 25.88 -0.78
CA PHE A 265 -3.20 24.67 0.01
C PHE A 265 -4.46 24.49 0.86
N ASP A 266 -5.14 23.35 0.76
CA ASP A 266 -6.35 23.05 1.50
C ASP A 266 -6.06 22.87 2.99
N PRO A 267 -6.59 23.74 3.87
CA PRO A 267 -6.35 23.64 5.31
C PRO A 267 -6.93 22.34 5.93
N GLN A 268 -7.91 21.71 5.29
CA GLN A 268 -8.47 20.45 5.76
C GLN A 268 -7.53 19.26 5.56
N SER A 269 -6.42 19.41 4.82
CA SER A 269 -5.39 18.37 4.68
C SER A 269 -4.89 17.83 6.01
N PHE A 270 -4.83 18.67 7.06
CA PHE A 270 -4.35 18.29 8.39
C PHE A 270 -5.41 17.69 9.32
N THR A 271 -6.67 17.67 8.91
CA THR A 271 -7.80 17.26 9.76
C THR A 271 -8.72 16.23 9.11
N SER A 272 -8.64 16.06 7.79
CA SER A 272 -9.45 15.08 7.07
C SER A 272 -8.95 13.68 7.36
N THR A 273 -9.88 12.75 7.58
CA THR A 273 -9.58 11.32 7.54
C THR A 273 -9.29 10.85 6.11
N TYR A 274 -8.76 9.65 5.97
CA TYR A 274 -8.53 9.06 4.66
C TYR A 274 -9.81 8.93 3.83
N GLU A 275 -10.92 8.54 4.45
CA GLU A 275 -12.22 8.45 3.79
C GLU A 275 -12.70 9.83 3.30
N GLU A 276 -12.61 10.85 4.15
CA GLU A 276 -12.97 12.23 3.77
C GLU A 276 -12.09 12.77 2.63
N TYR A 277 -10.82 12.40 2.63
CA TYR A 277 -9.90 12.73 1.55
C TYR A 277 -10.33 12.06 0.23
N LEU A 278 -10.65 10.76 0.23
CA LEU A 278 -11.14 10.04 -0.94
C LEU A 278 -12.48 10.59 -1.44
N ASP A 279 -13.41 10.91 -0.54
CA ASP A 279 -14.68 11.55 -0.89
C ASP A 279 -14.45 12.88 -1.58
N LYS A 280 -13.52 13.69 -1.07
CA LYS A 280 -13.12 14.97 -1.67
C LYS A 280 -12.56 14.79 -3.08
N LEU A 281 -11.65 13.84 -3.29
CA LEU A 281 -11.14 13.48 -4.62
C LEU A 281 -12.25 12.98 -5.55
N GLY A 282 -13.16 12.15 -5.03
CA GLY A 282 -14.31 11.58 -5.75
C GLY A 282 -15.29 12.61 -6.30
N THR A 283 -15.28 13.85 -5.78
CA THR A 283 -16.05 14.96 -6.37
C THR A 283 -15.49 15.47 -7.70
N GLY A 284 -14.23 15.17 -8.02
CA GLY A 284 -13.49 15.76 -9.14
C GLY A 284 -13.04 17.20 -8.93
N ALA A 285 -13.28 17.79 -7.76
CA ALA A 285 -12.99 19.21 -7.51
C ALA A 285 -11.51 19.50 -7.19
N VAL A 286 -10.73 18.52 -6.75
CA VAL A 286 -9.31 18.70 -6.39
C VAL A 286 -8.47 18.79 -7.67
N LEU A 287 -7.75 19.90 -7.86
CA LEU A 287 -6.99 20.15 -9.08
C LEU A 287 -5.62 19.47 -9.07
N GLY A 288 -4.99 19.43 -7.91
CA GLY A 288 -3.68 18.81 -7.73
C GLY A 288 -3.45 18.31 -6.31
N MET A 289 -2.49 17.42 -6.18
CA MET A 289 -2.12 16.81 -4.89
C MET A 289 -0.72 16.21 -4.95
N VAL A 290 -0.14 15.96 -3.78
CA VAL A 290 0.96 15.01 -3.62
C VAL A 290 0.40 13.77 -2.94
N ASP A 291 0.61 12.61 -3.53
CA ASP A 291 0.10 11.36 -3.00
C ASP A 291 0.78 10.16 -3.68
N GLN A 292 0.65 9.00 -3.07
CA GLN A 292 0.98 7.70 -3.66
C GLN A 292 -0.17 7.23 -4.54
N TRP A 293 0.17 6.78 -5.75
CA TRP A 293 -0.82 6.27 -6.71
C TRP A 293 -1.79 5.23 -6.12
N TRP A 294 -1.30 4.27 -5.35
CA TRP A 294 -2.10 3.20 -4.77
C TRP A 294 -3.09 3.67 -3.71
N GLN A 295 -2.92 4.87 -3.11
CA GLN A 295 -3.83 5.38 -2.10
C GLN A 295 -5.16 5.87 -2.69
N PHE A 296 -5.18 6.39 -3.91
CA PHE A 296 -6.37 7.00 -4.48
C PHE A 296 -6.87 6.35 -5.76
N TYR A 297 -6.01 5.83 -6.62
CA TYR A 297 -6.35 5.48 -7.99
C TYR A 297 -7.52 4.50 -8.12
N TYR A 298 -7.47 3.39 -7.40
CA TYR A 298 -8.54 2.39 -7.44
C TYR A 298 -9.85 2.87 -6.83
N ASN A 299 -9.79 3.77 -5.85
CA ASN A 299 -10.95 4.31 -5.16
C ASN A 299 -11.70 5.36 -5.99
N LEU A 300 -11.05 5.94 -7.01
CA LEU A 300 -11.68 6.94 -7.88
C LEU A 300 -12.39 6.33 -9.11
N ALA A 301 -12.13 5.10 -9.46
CA ALA A 301 -12.68 4.49 -10.67
C ALA A 301 -14.22 4.54 -10.70
N GLU A 302 -14.87 4.07 -9.64
CA GLU A 302 -16.34 4.04 -9.55
C GLU A 302 -16.97 5.45 -9.54
N PRO A 303 -16.58 6.38 -8.64
CA PRO A 303 -17.17 7.73 -8.63
C PRO A 303 -16.89 8.50 -9.92
N TYR A 304 -15.76 8.27 -10.58
CA TYR A 304 -15.42 8.95 -11.83
C TYR A 304 -16.28 8.45 -12.99
N GLU A 305 -16.51 7.14 -13.07
CA GLU A 305 -17.42 6.56 -14.06
C GLU A 305 -18.88 7.02 -13.84
N ALA A 306 -19.36 6.87 -12.59
CA ALA A 306 -20.74 7.21 -12.24
C ALA A 306 -21.11 8.68 -12.50
N ASN A 307 -20.17 9.60 -12.32
CA ASN A 307 -20.37 11.03 -12.48
C ASN A 307 -19.80 11.61 -13.79
N GLY A 308 -19.23 10.78 -14.66
CA GLY A 308 -18.63 11.22 -15.92
C GLY A 308 -17.45 12.16 -15.77
N LEU A 309 -16.68 12.06 -14.66
CA LEU A 309 -15.63 13.00 -14.31
C LEU A 309 -14.41 12.90 -15.23
N SER A 310 -14.12 11.72 -15.77
CA SER A 310 -13.05 11.53 -16.77
C SER A 310 -13.33 12.32 -18.04
N TYR A 311 -14.59 12.43 -18.49
CA TYR A 311 -14.95 13.28 -19.63
C TYR A 311 -14.74 14.77 -19.37
N LEU A 312 -14.78 15.19 -18.11
CA LEU A 312 -14.46 16.55 -17.68
C LEU A 312 -12.96 16.79 -17.54
N GLY A 313 -12.14 15.76 -17.69
CA GLY A 313 -10.68 15.81 -17.52
C GLY A 313 -10.24 15.87 -16.06
N CYS A 314 -10.99 15.24 -15.17
CA CYS A 314 -10.64 15.15 -13.75
C CYS A 314 -9.61 14.04 -13.46
N ASP A 315 -9.26 13.19 -14.43
CA ASP A 315 -8.19 12.21 -14.29
C ASP A 315 -6.86 12.86 -13.97
N TYR A 316 -6.11 12.24 -13.06
CA TYR A 316 -4.81 12.72 -12.65
C TYR A 316 -3.67 12.11 -13.45
N VAL A 317 -2.67 12.92 -13.72
CA VAL A 317 -1.38 12.50 -14.29
C VAL A 317 -0.23 12.95 -13.38
N PRO A 318 0.81 12.14 -13.21
CA PRO A 318 1.98 12.52 -12.43
C PRO A 318 2.90 13.45 -13.24
N LEU A 319 3.56 14.37 -12.55
CA LEU A 319 4.53 15.29 -13.14
C LEU A 319 5.91 15.06 -12.55
N PRO A 320 6.98 15.12 -13.37
CA PRO A 320 8.36 14.93 -12.93
C PRO A 320 8.92 16.20 -12.27
N ILE A 321 8.36 16.55 -11.12
CA ILE A 321 8.67 17.79 -10.40
C ILE A 321 9.98 17.65 -9.62
N THR A 322 10.82 18.68 -9.69
CA THR A 322 12.01 18.85 -8.85
C THR A 322 12.01 20.25 -8.24
N MET A 323 12.90 20.51 -7.28
CA MET A 323 13.02 21.83 -6.69
C MET A 323 13.64 22.82 -7.68
N ASP A 324 14.71 22.43 -8.37
CA ASP A 324 15.43 23.27 -9.29
C ASP A 324 15.34 22.77 -10.73
N LYS A 325 15.22 23.70 -11.66
CA LYS A 325 15.13 23.38 -13.08
C LYS A 325 16.40 22.71 -13.58
N GLY A 326 16.22 21.57 -14.26
CA GLY A 326 17.34 20.80 -14.83
C GLY A 326 17.89 19.73 -13.91
N THR A 327 17.39 19.60 -12.68
CA THR A 327 17.63 18.44 -11.84
C THR A 327 17.03 17.18 -12.48
N SER A 328 17.78 16.08 -12.49
CA SER A 328 17.29 14.80 -12.98
C SER A 328 16.30 14.22 -11.97
N ASN A 329 15.09 13.94 -12.42
CA ASN A 329 14.04 13.39 -11.57
C ASN A 329 14.11 11.86 -11.57
N GLN A 330 14.06 11.23 -10.39
CA GLN A 330 14.06 9.78 -10.19
C GLN A 330 12.90 9.30 -9.31
N TRP A 331 11.88 10.11 -9.11
CA TRP A 331 10.75 9.86 -8.20
C TRP A 331 10.04 8.51 -8.40
N HIS A 332 10.09 7.95 -9.59
CA HIS A 332 9.44 6.69 -9.98
C HIS A 332 10.39 5.49 -9.95
N THR A 333 11.62 5.66 -9.47
CA THR A 333 12.59 4.56 -9.32
C THR A 333 12.90 4.35 -7.85
N SER A 334 13.03 3.09 -7.45
CA SER A 334 13.62 2.69 -6.19
C SER A 334 14.86 1.84 -6.48
N ARG A 335 15.94 2.09 -5.74
CA ARG A 335 17.18 1.32 -5.89
C ARG A 335 17.23 0.09 -4.99
N ASN A 336 16.54 0.15 -3.89
CA ASN A 336 16.48 -0.94 -2.93
C ASN A 336 15.03 -1.19 -2.55
N ALA A 337 14.62 -2.44 -2.72
CA ALA A 337 13.49 -2.93 -2.01
C ALA A 337 13.93 -3.07 -0.53
N GLU A 338 13.60 -2.12 0.32
CA GLU A 338 13.67 -2.34 1.76
C GLU A 338 12.68 -3.44 2.11
N MET A 339 13.16 -4.46 2.83
CA MET A 339 12.26 -5.45 3.39
C MET A 339 11.60 -4.83 4.61
N ASP A 340 10.32 -4.53 4.49
CA ASP A 340 9.49 -4.08 5.60
C ASP A 340 9.01 -5.31 6.38
N THR A 341 9.16 -5.30 7.67
CA THR A 341 8.86 -6.43 8.56
C THR A 341 7.53 -6.26 9.28
#